data_a63902ec87d58744c2789a819f17d2f9
#
_entry.id   a63902ec87d58744c2789a819f17d2f9
#
_cell.length_a   1.000
_cell.length_b   1.000
_cell.length_c   1.000
_cell.angle_alpha   90.00
_cell.angle_beta   90.00
_cell.angle_gamma   90.00
#
_symmetry.space_group_name_H-M   'P 1'
#
loop_
_entity.id
_entity.type
_entity.pdbx_description
1 polymer ?
#
loop_
_entity_poly.entity_id
_entity_poly.type
_entity_poly.pdbx_seq_one_letter_code
_entity_poly.pdbx_strand_id
1 'polypeptide(L)'
;MVKAKRIERVAALSKLLADHPYRLFSFSYFCKKFAIAKSTLSEDVLAVKSGLELYGLGKVETVSGAAGGVRFIPGHLPEDDAAFLEELAARLTSPDRILPGGMLYTTDILCHPETVVRLGEIFMLRLQKLAPDCIMTVETSGIPLAMQTARAFNVPLVIARHTSDITEGSTVNINYVSGSTKVIQNMAMPKRALQPGSRVLIVDDVMTVSYTHLTLPTNSRV
;
A
#
# COMPACT_ATOMS: atom_id res chain seq x y z
N MET A 1 35.71 12.56 3.50
CA MET A 1 34.29 12.75 3.08
C MET A 1 33.98 14.25 3.12
N VAL A 2 33.49 14.82 2.02
CA VAL A 2 33.04 16.22 1.98
C VAL A 2 31.83 16.37 2.90
N LYS A 3 31.88 17.35 3.80
CA LYS A 3 30.76 17.64 4.73
C LYS A 3 29.61 18.22 3.91
N ALA A 4 28.51 17.46 3.78
CA ALA A 4 27.35 17.88 3.00
C ALA A 4 26.72 19.16 3.58
N LYS A 5 26.33 20.09 2.71
CA LYS A 5 25.61 21.31 3.08
C LYS A 5 24.20 20.95 3.57
N ARG A 6 23.58 21.82 4.37
CA ARG A 6 22.23 21.61 4.92
C ARG A 6 21.21 21.32 3.80
N ILE A 7 21.23 22.09 2.73
CA ILE A 7 20.29 21.93 1.60
C ILE A 7 20.41 20.53 0.97
N GLU A 8 21.66 20.06 0.78
CA GLU A 8 21.93 18.73 0.22
C GLU A 8 21.41 17.62 1.13
N ARG A 9 21.55 17.77 2.45
CA ARG A 9 21.05 16.81 3.42
C ARG A 9 19.51 16.81 3.47
N VAL A 10 18.89 17.99 3.50
CA VAL A 10 17.42 18.12 3.50
C VAL A 10 16.82 17.49 2.25
N ALA A 11 17.37 17.76 1.07
CA ALA A 11 16.94 17.15 -0.20
C ALA A 11 17.09 15.61 -0.17
N ALA A 12 18.24 15.10 0.28
CA ALA A 12 18.48 13.67 0.38
C ALA A 12 17.58 12.99 1.43
N LEU A 13 17.32 13.66 2.56
CA LEU A 13 16.43 13.18 3.61
C LEU A 13 15.00 13.10 3.12
N SER A 14 14.49 14.15 2.45
CA SER A 14 13.15 14.16 1.84
C SER A 14 12.97 13.01 0.85
N LYS A 15 13.94 12.82 -0.04
CA LYS A 15 13.91 11.73 -1.04
C LYS A 15 13.91 10.36 -0.37
N LEU A 16 14.79 10.12 0.60
CA LEU A 16 14.87 8.83 1.30
C LEU A 16 13.59 8.50 2.07
N LEU A 17 12.95 9.48 2.67
CA LEU A 17 11.70 9.31 3.39
C LEU A 17 10.54 9.03 2.41
N ALA A 18 10.43 9.80 1.32
CA ALA A 18 9.38 9.64 0.33
C ALA A 18 9.48 8.31 -0.45
N ASP A 19 10.69 7.81 -0.71
CA ASP A 19 10.89 6.50 -1.37
C ASP A 19 10.46 5.31 -0.51
N HIS A 20 10.39 5.50 0.81
CA HIS A 20 10.06 4.44 1.76
C HIS A 20 8.91 4.89 2.68
N PRO A 21 7.70 5.05 2.14
CA PRO A 21 6.55 5.49 2.92
C PRO A 21 6.30 4.54 4.08
N TYR A 22 5.81 5.09 5.19
CA TYR A 22 5.48 4.40 6.43
C TYR A 22 6.64 3.66 7.14
N ARG A 23 7.81 3.57 6.50
CA ARG A 23 9.00 2.94 7.11
C ARG A 23 9.57 3.82 8.22
N LEU A 24 9.74 3.24 9.40
CA LEU A 24 10.39 3.91 10.53
C LEU A 24 11.92 3.81 10.38
N PHE A 25 12.57 4.95 10.24
CA PHE A 25 14.03 5.05 10.25
C PHE A 25 14.52 5.58 11.59
N SER A 26 15.45 4.89 12.22
CA SER A 26 16.06 5.40 13.45
C SER A 26 16.88 6.67 13.19
N PHE A 27 16.96 7.57 14.17
CA PHE A 27 17.84 8.73 14.07
C PHE A 27 19.31 8.33 13.85
N SER A 28 19.75 7.23 14.45
CA SER A 28 21.12 6.72 14.29
C SER A 28 21.44 6.34 12.85
N TYR A 29 20.47 5.84 12.09
CA TYR A 29 20.65 5.53 10.66
C TYR A 29 21.05 6.78 9.87
N PHE A 30 20.30 7.87 10.02
CA PHE A 30 20.58 9.13 9.31
C PHE A 30 21.82 9.84 9.84
N CYS A 31 22.05 9.83 11.17
CA CYS A 31 23.28 10.40 11.76
C CYS A 31 24.54 9.74 11.18
N LYS A 32 24.54 8.41 11.05
CA LYS A 32 25.64 7.67 10.42
C LYS A 32 25.72 7.97 8.93
N LYS A 33 24.59 7.98 8.21
CA LYS A 33 24.54 8.19 6.76
C LYS A 33 25.06 9.58 6.35
N PHE A 34 24.72 10.60 7.12
CA PHE A 34 25.09 12.01 6.82
C PHE A 34 26.31 12.50 7.61
N ALA A 35 26.85 11.68 8.51
CA ALA A 35 27.96 12.02 9.41
C ALA A 35 27.69 13.31 10.22
N ILE A 36 26.50 13.42 10.84
CA ILE A 36 26.04 14.57 11.64
C ILE A 36 25.55 14.18 13.03
N ALA A 37 25.51 15.16 13.93
CA ALA A 37 24.94 15.00 15.26
C ALA A 37 23.40 14.91 15.21
N LYS A 38 22.81 14.31 16.25
CA LYS A 38 21.36 14.15 16.38
C LYS A 38 20.60 15.49 16.40
N SER A 39 21.18 16.53 17.01
CA SER A 39 20.60 17.87 17.03
C SER A 39 20.46 18.45 15.63
N THR A 40 21.53 18.37 14.82
CA THR A 40 21.53 18.82 13.43
C THR A 40 20.51 18.04 12.59
N LEU A 41 20.42 16.72 12.79
CA LEU A 41 19.42 15.91 12.12
C LEU A 41 17.99 16.32 12.51
N SER A 42 17.75 16.64 13.78
CA SER A 42 16.42 17.09 14.24
C SER A 42 15.98 18.38 13.55
N GLU A 43 16.90 19.32 13.34
CA GLU A 43 16.63 20.55 12.59
C GLU A 43 16.36 20.26 11.09
N ASP A 44 17.11 19.35 10.48
CA ASP A 44 16.89 18.94 9.10
C ASP A 44 15.52 18.23 8.94
N VAL A 45 15.13 17.36 9.89
CA VAL A 45 13.82 16.71 9.93
C VAL A 45 12.68 17.72 10.06
N LEU A 46 12.84 18.75 10.91
CA LEU A 46 11.85 19.82 11.04
C LEU A 46 11.68 20.62 9.74
N ALA A 47 12.77 20.88 9.01
CA ALA A 47 12.70 21.56 7.73
C ALA A 47 11.94 20.71 6.68
N VAL A 48 12.24 19.40 6.60
CA VAL A 48 11.51 18.47 5.72
C VAL A 48 10.04 18.42 6.08
N LYS A 49 9.72 18.26 7.38
CA LYS A 49 8.35 18.23 7.88
C LYS A 49 7.58 19.48 7.47
N SER A 50 8.13 20.64 7.77
CA SER A 50 7.49 21.93 7.44
C SER A 50 7.27 22.09 5.94
N GLY A 51 8.24 21.74 5.10
CA GLY A 51 8.11 21.84 3.65
C GLY A 51 7.04 20.92 3.08
N LEU A 52 7.02 19.66 3.49
CA LEU A 52 6.02 18.69 2.99
C LEU A 52 4.60 19.02 3.45
N GLU A 53 4.43 19.41 4.72
CA GLU A 53 3.12 19.79 5.26
C GLU A 53 2.60 21.09 4.62
N LEU A 54 3.46 22.08 4.39
CA LEU A 54 3.10 23.35 3.76
C LEU A 54 2.50 23.19 2.36
N TYR A 55 3.01 22.23 1.59
CA TYR A 55 2.58 21.99 0.21
C TYR A 55 1.64 20.77 0.07
N GLY A 56 1.14 20.20 1.18
CA GLY A 56 0.22 19.07 1.12
C GLY A 56 0.81 17.79 0.52
N LEU A 57 2.13 17.60 0.64
CA LEU A 57 2.86 16.47 0.04
C LEU A 57 3.06 15.30 1.00
N GLY A 58 2.31 15.25 2.08
CA GLY A 58 2.38 14.25 3.12
C GLY A 58 2.88 14.79 4.46
N LYS A 59 3.10 13.89 5.40
CA LYS A 59 3.43 14.22 6.78
C LYS A 59 4.68 13.48 7.25
N VAL A 60 5.55 14.17 7.99
CA VAL A 60 6.69 13.54 8.67
C VAL A 60 6.37 13.40 10.14
N GLU A 61 6.36 12.18 10.62
CA GLU A 61 6.09 11.83 12.00
C GLU A 61 7.38 11.41 12.72
N THR A 62 7.58 11.94 13.92
CA THR A 62 8.65 11.52 14.82
C THR A 62 8.06 10.64 15.92
N VAL A 63 8.57 9.40 16.00
CA VAL A 63 8.18 8.42 17.03
C VAL A 63 9.22 8.46 18.13
N SER A 64 8.77 8.68 19.37
CA SER A 64 9.63 8.72 20.56
C SER A 64 9.93 7.32 21.10
N GLY A 65 11.01 7.19 21.90
CA GLY A 65 11.39 5.96 22.60
C GLY A 65 12.67 5.32 22.08
N ALA A 66 13.05 4.19 22.67
CA ALA A 66 14.30 3.47 22.36
C ALA A 66 14.31 2.94 20.91
N ALA A 67 13.17 2.47 20.43
CA ALA A 67 12.96 2.07 19.03
C ALA A 67 12.38 3.21 18.18
N GLY A 68 12.48 4.45 18.64
CA GLY A 68 11.94 5.61 17.97
C GLY A 68 12.72 6.02 16.72
N GLY A 69 12.10 6.92 15.95
CA GLY A 69 12.69 7.36 14.70
C GLY A 69 11.82 8.38 13.99
N VAL A 70 12.00 8.48 12.69
CA VAL A 70 11.24 9.33 11.80
C VAL A 70 10.67 8.50 10.66
N ARG A 71 9.43 8.76 10.29
CA ARG A 71 8.76 8.15 9.13
C ARG A 71 8.00 9.18 8.32
N PHE A 72 7.85 8.89 7.06
CA PHE A 72 7.01 9.65 6.15
C PHE A 72 5.67 8.94 5.99
N ILE A 73 4.60 9.70 6.11
CA ILE A 73 3.23 9.28 5.85
C ILE A 73 2.82 10.00 4.57
N PRO A 74 2.66 9.29 3.44
CA PRO A 74 2.20 9.90 2.21
C PRO A 74 0.78 10.42 2.38
N GLY A 75 0.41 11.45 1.64
CA GLY A 75 -0.93 12.02 1.68
C GLY A 75 -1.00 13.30 0.88
N HIS A 76 -2.21 13.74 0.67
CA HIS A 76 -2.56 14.97 -0.04
C HIS A 76 -3.48 15.79 0.84
N LEU A 77 -3.82 16.98 0.39
CA LEU A 77 -4.87 17.74 1.04
C LEU A 77 -6.21 17.03 0.88
N PRO A 78 -7.08 17.01 1.91
CA PRO A 78 -8.37 16.31 1.85
C PRO A 78 -9.25 16.72 0.67
N GLU A 79 -9.22 18.01 0.30
CA GLU A 79 -9.91 18.55 -0.86
C GLU A 79 -9.38 18.00 -2.18
N ASP A 80 -8.07 17.80 -2.31
CA ASP A 80 -7.45 17.23 -3.51
C ASP A 80 -7.80 15.74 -3.65
N ASP A 81 -7.89 15.01 -2.54
CA ASP A 81 -8.31 13.61 -2.54
C ASP A 81 -9.80 13.47 -2.87
N ALA A 82 -10.64 14.39 -2.39
CA ALA A 82 -12.06 14.41 -2.73
C ALA A 82 -12.26 14.67 -4.22
N ALA A 83 -11.63 15.70 -4.76
CA ALA A 83 -11.71 16.04 -6.19
C ALA A 83 -11.19 14.89 -7.08
N PHE A 84 -10.08 14.27 -6.71
CA PHE A 84 -9.55 13.11 -7.42
C PHE A 84 -10.53 11.93 -7.43
N LEU A 85 -11.16 11.62 -6.29
CA LEU A 85 -12.12 10.52 -6.20
C LEU A 85 -13.42 10.81 -6.97
N GLU A 86 -13.88 12.07 -7.03
CA GLU A 86 -15.01 12.50 -7.83
C GLU A 86 -14.71 12.36 -9.33
N GLU A 87 -13.55 12.83 -9.78
CA GLU A 87 -13.10 12.65 -11.17
C GLU A 87 -13.01 11.17 -11.54
N LEU A 88 -12.41 10.35 -10.66
CA LEU A 88 -12.29 8.92 -10.88
C LEU A 88 -13.66 8.24 -10.95
N ALA A 89 -14.59 8.60 -10.07
CA ALA A 89 -15.97 8.11 -10.09
C ALA A 89 -16.67 8.47 -11.39
N ALA A 90 -16.55 9.72 -11.85
CA ALA A 90 -17.11 10.17 -13.12
C ALA A 90 -16.53 9.37 -14.31
N ARG A 91 -15.23 9.12 -14.31
CA ARG A 91 -14.60 8.27 -15.33
C ARG A 91 -15.12 6.84 -15.30
N LEU A 92 -15.26 6.24 -14.12
CA LEU A 92 -15.73 4.86 -13.94
C LEU A 92 -17.22 4.69 -14.32
N THR A 93 -18.04 5.71 -14.15
CA THR A 93 -19.47 5.66 -14.47
C THR A 93 -19.79 6.01 -15.94
N SER A 94 -18.80 6.29 -16.76
CA SER A 94 -18.98 6.57 -18.18
C SER A 94 -19.55 5.36 -18.93
N PRO A 95 -20.62 5.51 -19.75
CA PRO A 95 -21.30 4.40 -20.42
C PRO A 95 -20.42 3.60 -21.39
N ASP A 96 -19.40 4.22 -21.98
CA ASP A 96 -18.44 3.60 -22.87
C ASP A 96 -17.52 2.57 -22.20
N ARG A 97 -17.50 2.55 -20.85
CA ARG A 97 -16.74 1.56 -20.06
C ARG A 97 -17.50 0.28 -19.79
N ILE A 98 -18.78 0.25 -20.08
CA ILE A 98 -19.60 -0.95 -19.87
C ILE A 98 -19.37 -1.94 -21.01
N LEU A 99 -18.70 -3.05 -20.69
CA LEU A 99 -18.46 -4.13 -21.63
C LEU A 99 -19.68 -5.06 -21.76
N PRO A 100 -19.77 -5.87 -22.85
CA PRO A 100 -20.78 -6.91 -22.96
C PRO A 100 -20.81 -7.82 -21.71
N GLY A 101 -21.99 -8.07 -21.17
CA GLY A 101 -22.16 -8.83 -19.91
C GLY A 101 -22.15 -7.97 -18.65
N GLY A 102 -22.11 -6.62 -18.77
CA GLY A 102 -22.18 -5.71 -17.63
C GLY A 102 -20.87 -5.58 -16.85
N MET A 103 -19.77 -6.04 -17.41
CA MET A 103 -18.43 -5.86 -16.84
C MET A 103 -17.94 -4.43 -17.06
N LEU A 104 -17.17 -3.91 -16.11
CA LEU A 104 -16.61 -2.57 -16.20
C LEU A 104 -15.15 -2.63 -16.67
N TYR A 105 -14.80 -1.85 -17.70
CA TYR A 105 -13.41 -1.69 -18.13
C TYR A 105 -12.66 -0.76 -17.19
N THR A 106 -11.72 -1.31 -16.44
CA THR A 106 -10.94 -0.60 -15.40
C THR A 106 -9.43 -0.62 -15.65
N THR A 107 -8.97 -1.41 -16.62
CA THR A 107 -7.53 -1.69 -16.84
C THR A 107 -6.71 -0.43 -17.06
N ASP A 108 -7.18 0.52 -17.85
CA ASP A 108 -6.50 1.80 -18.12
C ASP A 108 -6.33 2.66 -16.86
N ILE A 109 -7.25 2.54 -15.91
CA ILE A 109 -7.22 3.24 -14.63
C ILE A 109 -6.25 2.54 -13.67
N LEU A 110 -6.42 1.22 -13.53
CA LEU A 110 -5.64 0.42 -12.58
C LEU A 110 -4.21 0.16 -13.02
N CYS A 111 -3.91 0.29 -14.30
CA CYS A 111 -2.55 0.23 -14.83
C CYS A 111 -1.90 1.61 -14.99
N HIS A 112 -2.59 2.71 -14.62
CA HIS A 112 -2.00 4.04 -14.65
C HIS A 112 -1.23 4.30 -13.34
N PRO A 113 0.10 4.50 -13.38
CA PRO A 113 0.93 4.56 -12.18
C PRO A 113 0.51 5.61 -11.17
N GLU A 114 0.24 6.85 -11.60
CA GLU A 114 -0.15 7.95 -10.72
C GLU A 114 -1.48 7.65 -10.02
N THR A 115 -2.46 7.09 -10.75
CA THR A 115 -3.77 6.74 -10.21
C THR A 115 -3.66 5.69 -9.12
N VAL A 116 -2.94 4.60 -9.37
CA VAL A 116 -2.84 3.50 -8.38
C VAL A 116 -1.96 3.86 -7.19
N VAL A 117 -0.94 4.70 -7.37
CA VAL A 117 -0.14 5.23 -6.26
C VAL A 117 -1.04 6.05 -5.34
N ARG A 118 -1.80 7.00 -5.89
CA ARG A 118 -2.69 7.86 -5.12
C ARG A 118 -3.79 7.07 -4.41
N LEU A 119 -4.40 6.11 -5.09
CA LEU A 119 -5.39 5.21 -4.47
C LEU A 119 -4.80 4.39 -3.32
N GLY A 120 -3.60 3.84 -3.49
CA GLY A 120 -2.90 3.10 -2.43
C GLY A 120 -2.60 3.97 -1.20
N GLU A 121 -2.23 5.23 -1.41
CA GLU A 121 -2.01 6.22 -0.34
C GLU A 121 -3.31 6.60 0.37
N ILE A 122 -4.41 6.81 -0.38
CA ILE A 122 -5.74 7.07 0.20
C ILE A 122 -6.20 5.86 1.03
N PHE A 123 -6.02 4.64 0.54
CA PHE A 123 -6.36 3.44 1.31
C PHE A 123 -5.55 3.37 2.60
N MET A 124 -4.25 3.61 2.54
CA MET A 124 -3.41 3.62 3.73
C MET A 124 -3.88 4.66 4.75
N LEU A 125 -4.15 5.89 4.33
CA LEU A 125 -4.62 6.95 5.22
C LEU A 125 -5.94 6.61 5.91
N ARG A 126 -6.90 6.05 5.16
CA ARG A 126 -8.21 5.68 5.69
C ARG A 126 -8.19 4.45 6.59
N LEU A 127 -7.31 3.50 6.30
CA LEU A 127 -7.28 2.18 6.93
C LEU A 127 -6.09 1.96 7.87
N GLN A 128 -5.25 2.98 8.12
CA GLN A 128 -4.04 2.86 8.95
C GLN A 128 -4.28 2.30 10.36
N LYS A 129 -5.47 2.53 10.92
CA LYS A 129 -5.84 2.00 12.25
C LYS A 129 -5.94 0.48 12.28
N LEU A 130 -6.16 -0.17 11.13
CA LEU A 130 -6.21 -1.63 11.03
C LEU A 130 -4.83 -2.25 11.22
N ALA A 131 -3.76 -1.49 10.97
CA ALA A 131 -2.36 -1.90 11.09
C ALA A 131 -2.14 -3.31 10.50
N PRO A 132 -2.39 -3.51 9.19
CA PRO A 132 -2.26 -4.82 8.56
C PRO A 132 -0.80 -5.30 8.58
N ASP A 133 -0.61 -6.61 8.71
CA ASP A 133 0.70 -7.24 8.62
C ASP A 133 1.07 -7.57 7.16
N CYS A 134 0.07 -7.68 6.29
CA CYS A 134 0.24 -7.80 4.83
C CYS A 134 -1.01 -7.34 4.08
N ILE A 135 -0.83 -7.06 2.80
CA ILE A 135 -1.92 -6.85 1.84
C ILE A 135 -2.10 -8.15 1.05
N MET A 136 -3.34 -8.50 0.72
CA MET A 136 -3.66 -9.66 -0.13
C MET A 136 -4.55 -9.21 -1.28
N THR A 137 -4.34 -9.82 -2.45
CA THR A 137 -5.19 -9.66 -3.63
C THR A 137 -5.32 -10.98 -4.37
N VAL A 138 -6.29 -11.06 -5.26
CA VAL A 138 -6.42 -12.17 -6.21
C VAL A 138 -5.84 -11.74 -7.56
N GLU A 139 -5.21 -12.67 -8.28
CA GLU A 139 -4.79 -12.39 -9.64
C GLU A 139 -6.00 -12.11 -10.54
N THR A 140 -5.96 -11.15 -11.46
CA THR A 140 -4.81 -10.42 -11.99
C THR A 140 -4.98 -8.90 -11.81
N SER A 141 -6.18 -8.38 -11.99
CA SER A 141 -6.44 -6.93 -12.17
C SER A 141 -6.26 -6.10 -10.89
N GLY A 142 -6.46 -6.72 -9.71
CA GLY A 142 -6.24 -6.06 -8.42
C GLY A 142 -4.76 -5.86 -8.06
N ILE A 143 -3.83 -6.57 -8.72
CA ILE A 143 -2.40 -6.56 -8.36
C ILE A 143 -1.78 -5.15 -8.34
N PRO A 144 -1.97 -4.28 -9.35
CA PRO A 144 -1.36 -2.95 -9.33
C PRO A 144 -1.80 -2.11 -8.13
N LEU A 145 -3.09 -2.10 -7.83
CA LEU A 145 -3.66 -1.37 -6.69
C LEU A 145 -3.16 -1.93 -5.35
N ALA A 146 -3.21 -3.26 -5.20
CA ALA A 146 -2.75 -3.94 -3.99
C ALA A 146 -1.24 -3.73 -3.76
N MET A 147 -0.42 -3.71 -4.82
CA MET A 147 1.02 -3.43 -4.71
C MET A 147 1.29 -2.03 -4.21
N GLN A 148 0.58 -1.01 -4.71
CA GLN A 148 0.77 0.36 -4.24
C GLN A 148 0.21 0.56 -2.82
N THR A 149 -0.86 -0.13 -2.47
CA THR A 149 -1.37 -0.15 -1.09
C THR A 149 -0.34 -0.80 -0.14
N ALA A 150 0.24 -1.94 -0.53
CA ALA A 150 1.30 -2.60 0.24
C ALA A 150 2.54 -1.71 0.41
N ARG A 151 2.94 -1.00 -0.65
CA ARG A 151 4.01 0.01 -0.61
C ARG A 151 3.67 1.13 0.38
N ALA A 152 2.46 1.67 0.35
CA ALA A 152 2.04 2.77 1.22
C ALA A 152 2.02 2.36 2.70
N PHE A 153 1.61 1.13 3.01
CA PHE A 153 1.68 0.55 4.37
C PHE A 153 3.08 0.05 4.74
N ASN A 154 4.00 -0.08 3.79
CA ASN A 154 5.30 -0.72 3.96
C ASN A 154 5.20 -2.15 4.51
N VAL A 155 4.31 -2.95 3.94
CA VAL A 155 4.08 -4.36 4.28
C VAL A 155 4.16 -5.24 3.02
N PRO A 156 4.39 -6.56 3.15
CA PRO A 156 4.42 -7.45 2.00
C PRO A 156 3.05 -7.56 1.31
N LEU A 157 3.09 -7.84 -0.01
CA LEU A 157 1.94 -8.25 -0.80
C LEU A 157 1.90 -9.77 -0.92
N VAL A 158 0.73 -10.34 -0.73
CA VAL A 158 0.41 -11.75 -0.97
C VAL A 158 -0.57 -11.82 -2.13
N ILE A 159 -0.27 -12.62 -3.14
CA ILE A 159 -1.14 -12.81 -4.31
C ILE A 159 -1.69 -14.23 -4.26
N ALA A 160 -3.02 -14.33 -4.17
CA ALA A 160 -3.72 -15.60 -4.36
C ALA A 160 -3.94 -15.82 -5.85
N ARG A 161 -3.67 -17.03 -6.35
CA ARG A 161 -3.71 -17.40 -7.77
C ARG A 161 -4.71 -18.50 -8.02
N HIS A 162 -5.21 -18.58 -9.24
CA HIS A 162 -6.09 -19.70 -9.66
C HIS A 162 -5.31 -21.00 -9.88
N THR A 163 -4.00 -20.91 -10.15
CA THR A 163 -3.12 -22.06 -10.30
C THR A 163 -1.87 -21.87 -9.42
N SER A 164 -1.41 -22.95 -8.80
CA SER A 164 -0.15 -22.94 -8.08
C SER A 164 1.03 -22.94 -9.05
N ASP A 165 2.01 -22.08 -8.83
CA ASP A 165 3.28 -22.10 -9.55
C ASP A 165 4.29 -22.98 -8.81
N ILE A 166 5.08 -23.75 -9.56
CA ILE A 166 6.14 -24.63 -9.03
C ILE A 166 7.17 -23.81 -8.24
N THR A 167 7.40 -22.56 -8.63
CA THR A 167 8.35 -21.64 -7.97
C THR A 167 7.91 -21.19 -6.58
N GLU A 168 6.63 -21.33 -6.25
CA GLU A 168 6.07 -20.88 -4.95
C GLU A 168 6.26 -21.91 -3.83
N GLY A 169 6.60 -23.15 -4.16
CA GLY A 169 6.77 -24.26 -3.21
C GLY A 169 5.43 -24.76 -2.66
N SER A 170 5.39 -25.12 -1.36
CA SER A 170 4.15 -25.63 -0.75
C SER A 170 3.07 -24.55 -0.71
N THR A 171 1.89 -24.87 -1.24
CA THR A 171 0.72 -23.98 -1.28
C THR A 171 -0.41 -24.45 -0.37
N VAL A 172 -1.23 -23.51 0.07
CA VAL A 172 -2.55 -23.76 0.60
C VAL A 172 -3.53 -23.57 -0.54
N ASN A 173 -4.41 -24.54 -0.73
CA ASN A 173 -5.40 -24.53 -1.81
C ASN A 173 -6.80 -24.52 -1.23
N ILE A 174 -7.67 -23.71 -1.79
CA ILE A 174 -9.08 -23.62 -1.46
C ILE A 174 -9.88 -23.80 -2.74
N ASN A 175 -10.82 -24.74 -2.74
CA ASN A 175 -11.80 -24.88 -3.81
C ASN A 175 -13.04 -24.05 -3.45
N TYR A 176 -13.53 -23.26 -4.38
CA TYR A 176 -14.73 -22.48 -4.22
C TYR A 176 -15.61 -22.55 -5.46
N VAL A 177 -16.90 -22.33 -5.30
CA VAL A 177 -17.84 -22.25 -6.43
C VAL A 177 -17.92 -20.81 -6.89
N SER A 178 -17.54 -20.54 -8.14
CA SER A 178 -17.69 -19.21 -8.73
C SER A 178 -19.16 -18.82 -8.82
N GLY A 179 -19.50 -17.66 -8.26
CA GLY A 179 -20.88 -17.15 -8.27
C GLY A 179 -21.40 -16.84 -9.67
N SER A 180 -20.53 -16.43 -10.59
CA SER A 180 -20.87 -16.07 -11.96
C SER A 180 -20.95 -17.27 -12.91
N THR A 181 -20.00 -18.21 -12.81
CA THR A 181 -19.91 -19.36 -13.73
C THR A 181 -20.46 -20.65 -13.16
N LYS A 182 -20.73 -20.70 -11.82
CA LYS A 182 -21.12 -21.90 -11.07
C LYS A 182 -20.17 -23.09 -11.25
N VAL A 183 -18.93 -22.84 -11.60
CA VAL A 183 -17.87 -23.83 -11.74
C VAL A 183 -17.01 -23.83 -10.48
N ILE A 184 -16.55 -25.02 -10.09
CA ILE A 184 -15.56 -25.13 -9.00
C ILE A 184 -14.24 -24.57 -9.52
N GLN A 185 -13.75 -23.57 -8.82
CA GLN A 185 -12.42 -22.96 -9.09
C GLN A 185 -11.50 -23.23 -7.91
N ASN A 186 -10.20 -23.26 -8.18
CA ASN A 186 -9.18 -23.37 -7.16
C ASN A 186 -8.57 -21.98 -6.92
N MET A 187 -8.22 -21.72 -5.67
CA MET A 187 -7.39 -20.58 -5.29
C MET A 187 -6.22 -21.12 -4.48
N ALA A 188 -5.02 -20.79 -4.92
CA ALA A 188 -3.77 -21.21 -4.31
C ALA A 188 -2.99 -20.02 -3.77
N MET A 189 -2.31 -20.22 -2.65
CA MET A 189 -1.45 -19.22 -2.02
C MET A 189 -0.22 -19.91 -1.44
N PRO A 190 0.99 -19.34 -1.55
CA PRO A 190 2.18 -19.90 -0.91
C PRO A 190 2.01 -20.00 0.60
N LYS A 191 2.20 -21.18 1.16
CA LYS A 191 2.01 -21.43 2.59
C LYS A 191 2.89 -20.54 3.49
N ARG A 192 4.08 -20.19 3.00
CA ARG A 192 5.05 -19.32 3.70
C ARG A 192 4.75 -17.82 3.57
N ALA A 193 3.81 -17.42 2.72
CA ALA A 193 3.50 -16.01 2.49
C ALA A 193 2.73 -15.37 3.66
N LEU A 194 2.02 -16.18 4.45
CA LEU A 194 1.28 -15.74 5.61
C LEU A 194 1.70 -16.50 6.86
N GLN A 195 1.92 -15.77 7.94
CA GLN A 195 2.12 -16.36 9.26
C GLN A 195 0.77 -16.51 9.97
N PRO A 196 0.57 -17.58 10.76
CA PRO A 196 -0.62 -17.72 11.58
C PRO A 196 -0.86 -16.47 12.46
N GLY A 197 -2.08 -16.00 12.52
CA GLY A 197 -2.46 -14.80 13.30
C GLY A 197 -2.18 -13.45 12.63
N SER A 198 -1.64 -13.43 11.41
CA SER A 198 -1.44 -12.18 10.66
C SER A 198 -2.76 -11.47 10.36
N ARG A 199 -2.76 -10.16 10.50
CA ARG A 199 -3.85 -9.29 10.06
C ARG A 199 -3.69 -9.01 8.57
N VAL A 200 -4.63 -9.49 7.79
CA VAL A 200 -4.62 -9.37 6.33
C VAL A 200 -5.62 -8.32 5.89
N LEU A 201 -5.17 -7.33 5.12
CA LEU A 201 -6.07 -6.42 4.41
C LEU A 201 -6.19 -6.89 2.96
N ILE A 202 -7.41 -7.26 2.56
CA ILE A 202 -7.70 -7.66 1.19
C ILE A 202 -8.00 -6.40 0.37
N VAL A 203 -7.32 -6.26 -0.76
CA VAL A 203 -7.47 -5.14 -1.71
C VAL A 203 -7.60 -5.73 -3.11
N ASP A 204 -8.70 -5.41 -3.79
CA ASP A 204 -8.95 -5.90 -5.14
C ASP A 204 -9.56 -4.80 -6.01
N ASP A 205 -9.66 -5.01 -7.32
CA ASP A 205 -10.25 -4.06 -8.29
C ASP A 205 -11.78 -4.05 -8.25
N VAL A 206 -12.39 -5.21 -8.08
CA VAL A 206 -13.85 -5.40 -8.03
C VAL A 206 -14.23 -6.35 -6.90
N MET A 207 -15.18 -5.95 -6.09
CA MET A 207 -15.78 -6.82 -5.08
C MET A 207 -17.19 -7.21 -5.52
N THR A 208 -17.39 -8.48 -5.86
CA THR A 208 -18.72 -9.03 -6.17
C THR A 208 -19.33 -9.69 -4.95
N VAL A 209 -20.66 -9.88 -4.95
CA VAL A 209 -21.38 -10.56 -3.86
C VAL A 209 -20.81 -11.95 -3.57
N SER A 210 -20.23 -12.60 -4.57
CA SER A 210 -19.58 -13.92 -4.43
C SER A 210 -18.34 -13.90 -3.55
N TYR A 211 -17.61 -12.77 -3.51
CA TYR A 211 -16.45 -12.61 -2.63
C TYR A 211 -16.80 -12.29 -1.18
N THR A 212 -18.00 -11.73 -0.92
CA THR A 212 -18.44 -11.47 0.45
C THR A 212 -18.69 -12.76 1.25
N HIS A 213 -18.87 -13.90 0.57
CA HIS A 213 -18.94 -15.21 1.20
C HIS A 213 -17.61 -15.94 1.34
N LEU A 214 -16.53 -15.41 0.74
CA LEU A 214 -15.16 -15.84 0.97
C LEU A 214 -14.54 -15.13 2.19
N THR A 215 -15.36 -14.79 3.19
CA THR A 215 -14.79 -14.46 4.49
C THR A 215 -13.99 -15.68 4.92
N LEU A 216 -12.67 -15.51 4.99
CA LEU A 216 -11.77 -16.46 5.63
C LEU A 216 -12.45 -16.91 6.93
N PRO A 217 -12.53 -18.21 7.22
CA PRO A 217 -13.15 -18.65 8.46
C PRO A 217 -12.47 -17.92 9.62
N THR A 218 -13.21 -17.07 10.29
CA THR A 218 -12.77 -16.30 11.45
C THR A 218 -12.43 -17.17 12.64
N ASN A 219 -12.50 -18.49 12.50
CA ASN A 219 -12.22 -19.50 13.49
C ASN A 219 -11.52 -20.72 12.89
N SER A 220 -10.27 -20.57 12.47
CA SER A 220 -9.38 -21.74 12.44
C SER A 220 -8.50 -21.72 13.68
N ARG A 221 -9.01 -22.22 14.79
CA ARG A 221 -8.18 -22.88 15.78
C ARG A 221 -7.66 -24.16 15.12
N VAL A 222 -6.40 -24.18 14.76
CA VAL A 222 -5.59 -25.37 14.61
C VAL A 222 -4.29 -25.13 15.36
#